data_1fb7763bd4905457f55b1ec6c5d80387
#
_entry.id   1fb7763bd4905457f55b1ec6c5d80387
#
_cell.length_a   1.000
_cell.length_b   1.000
_cell.length_c   1.000
_cell.angle_alpha   90.00
_cell.angle_beta   90.00
_cell.angle_gamma   90.00
#
_symmetry.space_group_name_H-M   'P 1'
#
loop_
_entity.id
_entity.type
_entity.pdbx_description
1 polymer ?
#
loop_
_entity_poly.entity_id
_entity_poly.type
_entity_poly.pdbx_seq_one_letter_code
_entity_poly.pdbx_strand_id
1 'polypeptide(L)'
;MSLRRPSKEQPDSFDFNPTSLEAAKSIIAKYPKNKQQSAVMALLYIAQKQNSNWIPLAAMKFIGKFLDMPYIKVYEVATFYTMYNLAPVGKYFIQVCTTTPCMIRGAYKLVEACKEKISENENELSKNQSCSWMEVECLGACVNAPMMQINDNYYEDLDKEKTLKILDKILSDESPKPGSYRGRINNEPENSRKTLMDLKNA
;
A
#
# COMPACT_ATOMS: atom_id res chain seq x y z
N MET A 1 6.69 5.01 -16.64
CA MET A 1 5.68 4.08 -16.09
C MET A 1 5.96 2.69 -16.63
N SER A 2 6.45 1.77 -15.81
CA SER A 2 6.54 0.37 -16.21
C SER A 2 5.13 -0.19 -16.35
N LEU A 3 4.86 -0.93 -17.44
CA LEU A 3 3.58 -1.62 -17.61
C LEU A 3 3.39 -2.61 -16.48
N ARG A 4 2.40 -2.38 -15.62
CA ARG A 4 2.03 -3.30 -14.53
C ARG A 4 1.50 -4.60 -15.14
N ARG A 5 2.24 -5.68 -14.96
CA ARG A 5 1.88 -6.99 -15.50
C ARG A 5 1.66 -7.99 -14.37
N PRO A 6 0.69 -8.92 -14.53
CA PRO A 6 0.58 -10.06 -13.63
C PRO A 6 1.87 -10.86 -13.56
N SER A 7 2.17 -11.41 -12.39
CA SER A 7 3.30 -12.32 -12.21
C SER A 7 3.24 -13.46 -13.23
N LYS A 8 4.39 -13.93 -13.67
CA LYS A 8 4.49 -15.13 -14.51
C LYS A 8 4.15 -16.39 -13.73
N GLU A 9 4.52 -16.42 -12.46
CA GLU A 9 4.18 -17.50 -11.52
C GLU A 9 2.82 -17.22 -10.91
N GLN A 10 1.91 -18.18 -11.04
CA GLN A 10 0.52 -18.05 -10.60
C GLN A 10 0.13 -19.29 -9.79
N PRO A 11 -0.62 -19.15 -8.69
CA PRO A 11 -1.23 -20.29 -8.03
C PRO A 11 -2.31 -20.91 -8.92
N ASP A 12 -2.48 -22.22 -8.83
CA ASP A 12 -3.48 -22.97 -9.61
C ASP A 12 -4.92 -22.59 -9.24
N SER A 13 -5.16 -22.27 -7.97
CA SER A 13 -6.48 -21.94 -7.43
C SER A 13 -6.42 -20.83 -6.39
N PHE A 14 -7.56 -20.24 -6.11
CA PHE A 14 -7.75 -19.28 -5.03
C PHE A 14 -9.18 -19.41 -4.51
N ASP A 15 -9.33 -19.44 -3.19
CA ASP A 15 -10.60 -19.37 -2.48
C ASP A 15 -10.45 -18.43 -1.27
N PHE A 16 -11.53 -17.75 -0.89
CA PHE A 16 -11.52 -17.00 0.37
C PHE A 16 -11.50 -17.96 1.56
N ASN A 17 -10.61 -17.69 2.51
CA ASN A 17 -10.66 -18.32 3.81
C ASN A 17 -11.95 -17.91 4.57
N PRO A 18 -12.35 -18.60 5.65
CA PRO A 18 -13.62 -18.31 6.36
C PRO A 18 -13.77 -16.84 6.76
N THR A 19 -12.71 -16.21 7.27
CA THR A 19 -12.72 -14.80 7.70
C THR A 19 -12.91 -13.85 6.53
N SER A 20 -12.17 -14.07 5.43
CA SER A 20 -12.30 -13.28 4.20
C SER A 20 -13.66 -13.46 3.54
N LEU A 21 -14.20 -14.67 3.58
CA LEU A 21 -15.54 -14.96 3.04
C LEU A 21 -16.64 -14.23 3.81
N GLU A 22 -16.56 -14.20 5.13
CA GLU A 22 -17.49 -13.47 5.98
C GLU A 22 -17.42 -11.96 5.72
N ALA A 23 -16.21 -11.40 5.68
CA ALA A 23 -15.99 -10.01 5.33
C ALA A 23 -16.54 -9.67 3.94
N ALA A 24 -16.29 -10.51 2.93
CA ALA A 24 -16.79 -10.33 1.57
C ALA A 24 -18.33 -10.32 1.53
N LYS A 25 -19.00 -11.26 2.22
CA LYS A 25 -20.47 -11.29 2.32
C LYS A 25 -21.03 -10.05 3.00
N SER A 26 -20.39 -9.59 4.08
CA SER A 26 -20.78 -8.36 4.80
C SER A 26 -20.68 -7.13 3.90
N ILE A 27 -19.65 -7.04 3.06
CA ILE A 27 -19.49 -5.94 2.11
C ILE A 27 -20.55 -5.99 1.01
N ILE A 28 -20.79 -7.16 0.42
CA ILE A 28 -21.80 -7.34 -0.63
C ILE A 28 -23.19 -6.94 -0.13
N ALA A 29 -23.52 -7.26 1.11
CA ALA A 29 -24.81 -6.93 1.72
C ALA A 29 -25.08 -5.41 1.85
N LYS A 30 -24.04 -4.56 1.74
CA LYS A 30 -24.20 -3.09 1.74
C LYS A 30 -24.72 -2.53 0.42
N TYR A 31 -24.68 -3.32 -0.67
CA TYR A 31 -25.11 -2.88 -1.99
C TYR A 31 -26.57 -3.30 -2.25
N PRO A 32 -27.33 -2.48 -2.99
CA PRO A 32 -28.69 -2.82 -3.37
C PRO A 32 -28.78 -4.13 -4.15
N LYS A 33 -29.94 -4.76 -4.11
CA LYS A 33 -30.22 -5.99 -4.88
C LYS A 33 -29.86 -5.76 -6.38
N ASN A 34 -29.22 -6.70 -6.99
CA ASN A 34 -28.71 -6.66 -8.38
C ASN A 34 -27.59 -5.62 -8.63
N LYS A 35 -26.92 -5.11 -7.58
CA LYS A 35 -25.76 -4.20 -7.67
C LYS A 35 -24.52 -4.73 -6.94
N GLN A 36 -24.49 -6.01 -6.65
CA GLN A 36 -23.40 -6.66 -5.87
C GLN A 36 -22.05 -6.57 -6.59
N GLN A 37 -22.04 -6.44 -7.92
CA GLN A 37 -20.81 -6.25 -8.70
C GLN A 37 -20.02 -5.00 -8.28
N SER A 38 -20.68 -4.00 -7.70
CA SER A 38 -20.01 -2.81 -7.14
C SER A 38 -19.06 -3.12 -5.98
N ALA A 39 -19.15 -4.31 -5.37
CA ALA A 39 -18.24 -4.75 -4.33
C ALA A 39 -16.86 -5.20 -4.87
N VAL A 40 -16.64 -5.25 -6.18
CA VAL A 40 -15.43 -5.81 -6.81
C VAL A 40 -14.14 -5.23 -6.24
N MET A 41 -14.07 -3.92 -6.03
CA MET A 41 -12.87 -3.27 -5.48
C MET A 41 -12.55 -3.75 -4.06
N ALA A 42 -13.57 -3.83 -3.21
CA ALA A 42 -13.38 -4.28 -1.84
C ALA A 42 -12.99 -5.78 -1.76
N LEU A 43 -13.56 -6.61 -2.65
CA LEU A 43 -13.21 -8.03 -2.72
C LEU A 43 -11.78 -8.25 -3.25
N LEU A 44 -11.33 -7.45 -4.21
CA LEU A 44 -9.95 -7.44 -4.67
C LEU A 44 -8.98 -7.07 -3.52
N TYR A 45 -9.36 -6.09 -2.69
CA TYR A 45 -8.55 -5.71 -1.54
C TYR A 45 -8.47 -6.84 -0.48
N ILE A 46 -9.58 -7.52 -0.19
CA ILE A 46 -9.59 -8.69 0.70
C ILE A 46 -8.70 -9.81 0.14
N ALA A 47 -8.82 -10.09 -1.16
CA ALA A 47 -7.98 -11.09 -1.82
C ALA A 47 -6.49 -10.74 -1.75
N GLN A 48 -6.13 -9.48 -1.98
CA GLN A 48 -4.76 -8.99 -1.86
C GLN A 48 -4.20 -9.19 -0.45
N LYS A 49 -4.97 -8.82 0.58
CA LYS A 49 -4.56 -9.00 1.98
C LYS A 49 -4.39 -10.48 2.34
N GLN A 50 -5.29 -11.33 1.89
CA GLN A 50 -5.20 -12.78 2.13
C GLN A 50 -3.99 -13.41 1.42
N ASN A 51 -3.63 -12.92 0.24
CA ASN A 51 -2.58 -13.49 -0.61
C ASN A 51 -1.25 -12.71 -0.53
N SER A 52 -0.81 -12.39 0.68
CA SER A 52 0.50 -11.76 0.92
C SER A 52 0.73 -10.48 0.11
N ASN A 53 -0.26 -9.59 0.11
CA ASN A 53 -0.26 -8.26 -0.52
C ASN A 53 -0.24 -8.24 -2.06
N TRP A 54 -0.64 -9.31 -2.77
CA TRP A 54 -0.80 -9.29 -4.22
C TRP A 54 -2.00 -10.11 -4.69
N ILE A 55 -2.47 -9.86 -5.92
CA ILE A 55 -3.70 -10.46 -6.47
C ILE A 55 -3.32 -11.39 -7.65
N PRO A 56 -3.40 -12.71 -7.49
CA PRO A 56 -3.19 -13.65 -8.58
C PRO A 56 -4.39 -13.69 -9.54
N LEU A 57 -4.16 -14.15 -10.77
CA LEU A 57 -5.22 -14.30 -11.78
C LEU A 57 -6.32 -15.27 -11.30
N ALA A 58 -5.96 -16.28 -10.49
CA ALA A 58 -6.92 -17.21 -9.88
C ALA A 58 -7.92 -16.47 -8.97
N ALA A 59 -7.44 -15.50 -8.16
CA ALA A 59 -8.30 -14.68 -7.32
C ALA A 59 -9.26 -13.81 -8.12
N MET A 60 -8.80 -13.22 -9.23
CA MET A 60 -9.66 -12.42 -10.11
C MET A 60 -10.76 -13.29 -10.76
N LYS A 61 -10.42 -14.52 -11.17
CA LYS A 61 -11.39 -15.49 -11.70
C LYS A 61 -12.42 -15.90 -10.64
N PHE A 62 -11.95 -16.16 -9.41
CA PHE A 62 -12.81 -16.49 -8.28
C PHE A 62 -13.79 -15.34 -7.98
N ILE A 63 -13.30 -14.10 -7.86
CA ILE A 63 -14.13 -12.91 -7.61
C ILE A 63 -15.16 -12.71 -8.72
N GLY A 64 -14.79 -12.91 -9.98
CA GLY A 64 -15.71 -12.84 -11.09
C GLY A 64 -16.89 -13.81 -10.95
N LYS A 65 -16.60 -15.09 -10.64
CA LYS A 65 -17.63 -16.10 -10.35
C LYS A 65 -18.47 -15.74 -9.12
N PHE A 66 -17.82 -15.25 -8.06
CA PHE A 66 -18.47 -14.92 -6.79
C PHE A 66 -19.45 -13.74 -6.91
N LEU A 67 -19.17 -12.77 -7.79
CA LEU A 67 -19.99 -11.59 -8.05
C LEU A 67 -20.90 -11.72 -9.29
N ASP A 68 -20.92 -12.88 -9.94
CA ASP A 68 -21.62 -13.10 -11.22
C ASP A 68 -21.27 -12.00 -12.24
N MET A 69 -19.96 -11.80 -12.49
CA MET A 69 -19.46 -10.85 -13.48
C MET A 69 -18.34 -11.45 -14.34
N PRO A 70 -18.22 -11.01 -15.59
CA PRO A 70 -17.16 -11.49 -16.47
C PRO A 70 -15.77 -11.27 -15.87
N TYR A 71 -14.90 -12.27 -15.97
CA TYR A 71 -13.49 -12.19 -15.50
C TYR A 71 -12.78 -10.93 -16.01
N ILE A 72 -12.98 -10.58 -17.29
CA ILE A 72 -12.32 -9.41 -17.88
C ILE A 72 -12.65 -8.11 -17.14
N LYS A 73 -13.85 -7.98 -16.58
CA LYS A 73 -14.25 -6.80 -15.82
C LYS A 73 -13.53 -6.71 -14.47
N VAL A 74 -13.28 -7.84 -13.82
CA VAL A 74 -12.46 -7.88 -12.61
C VAL A 74 -11.01 -7.55 -12.95
N TYR A 75 -10.49 -8.09 -14.05
CA TYR A 75 -9.14 -7.82 -14.54
C TYR A 75 -8.94 -6.33 -14.88
N GLU A 76 -9.91 -5.70 -15.58
CA GLU A 76 -9.90 -4.27 -15.86
C GLU A 76 -9.74 -3.43 -14.58
N VAL A 77 -10.51 -3.73 -13.54
CA VAL A 77 -10.43 -3.02 -12.25
C VAL A 77 -9.07 -3.25 -11.58
N ALA A 78 -8.61 -4.49 -11.53
CA ALA A 78 -7.33 -4.83 -10.88
C ALA A 78 -6.12 -4.19 -11.59
N THR A 79 -6.17 -4.05 -12.91
CA THR A 79 -5.08 -3.42 -13.68
C THR A 79 -5.17 -1.90 -13.73
N PHE A 80 -6.36 -1.33 -13.62
CA PHE A 80 -6.56 0.12 -13.65
C PHE A 80 -6.12 0.78 -12.34
N TYR A 81 -6.52 0.24 -11.19
CA TYR A 81 -6.20 0.83 -9.89
C TYR A 81 -4.81 0.41 -9.40
N THR A 82 -3.92 1.40 -9.22
CA THR A 82 -2.51 1.16 -8.85
C THR A 82 -2.30 0.59 -7.45
N MET A 83 -3.31 0.67 -6.58
CA MET A 83 -3.25 0.08 -5.24
C MET A 83 -3.30 -1.45 -5.23
N TYR A 84 -3.64 -2.08 -6.36
CA TYR A 84 -3.62 -3.54 -6.48
C TYR A 84 -2.28 -4.02 -7.03
N ASN A 85 -1.59 -4.85 -6.29
CA ASN A 85 -0.35 -5.46 -6.71
C ASN A 85 -0.63 -6.70 -7.55
N LEU A 86 -0.10 -6.77 -8.76
CA LEU A 86 -0.34 -7.87 -9.72
C LEU A 86 0.77 -8.94 -9.67
N ALA A 87 1.79 -8.72 -8.84
CA ALA A 87 2.92 -9.60 -8.60
C ALA A 87 3.29 -9.57 -7.11
N PRO A 88 4.00 -10.57 -6.59
CA PRO A 88 4.49 -10.56 -5.22
C PRO A 88 5.30 -9.31 -4.89
N VAL A 89 5.01 -8.71 -3.74
CA VAL A 89 5.69 -7.49 -3.24
C VAL A 89 6.41 -7.72 -1.89
N GLY A 90 6.32 -8.92 -1.35
CA GLY A 90 6.83 -9.25 -0.03
C GLY A 90 5.87 -8.85 1.11
N LYS A 91 6.31 -9.13 2.33
CA LYS A 91 5.55 -8.79 3.55
C LYS A 91 5.42 -7.27 3.74
N TYR A 92 6.46 -6.52 3.36
CA TYR A 92 6.51 -5.06 3.45
C TYR A 92 6.64 -4.44 2.07
N PHE A 93 5.64 -3.70 1.67
CA PHE A 93 5.65 -2.95 0.42
C PHE A 93 5.83 -1.46 0.71
N ILE A 94 6.97 -0.92 0.27
CA ILE A 94 7.38 0.46 0.51
C ILE A 94 7.05 1.32 -0.71
N GLN A 95 6.25 2.35 -0.53
CA GLN A 95 5.84 3.29 -1.56
C GLN A 95 6.38 4.67 -1.21
N VAL A 96 7.34 5.17 -1.98
CA VAL A 96 7.99 6.47 -1.75
C VAL A 96 7.31 7.54 -2.59
N CYS A 97 6.72 8.55 -1.94
CA CYS A 97 6.15 9.70 -2.65
C CYS A 97 7.27 10.59 -3.18
N THR A 98 7.30 10.80 -4.51
CA THR A 98 8.30 11.66 -5.18
C THR A 98 7.67 12.87 -5.88
N THR A 99 6.38 13.15 -5.66
CA THR A 99 5.69 14.31 -6.20
C THR A 99 6.22 15.62 -5.59
N THR A 100 5.98 16.74 -6.26
CA THR A 100 6.64 18.03 -6.04
C THR A 100 6.97 18.42 -4.59
N PRO A 101 6.05 18.40 -3.59
CA PRO A 101 6.41 18.75 -2.22
C PRO A 101 7.45 17.81 -1.61
N CYS A 102 7.29 16.49 -1.83
CA CYS A 102 8.23 15.49 -1.35
C CYS A 102 9.58 15.59 -2.08
N MET A 103 9.55 15.80 -3.39
CA MET A 103 10.76 16.02 -4.20
C MET A 103 11.57 17.21 -3.68
N ILE A 104 10.96 18.38 -3.51
CA ILE A 104 11.61 19.60 -3.00
C ILE A 104 12.19 19.37 -1.60
N ARG A 105 11.50 18.58 -0.77
CA ARG A 105 11.93 18.23 0.59
C ARG A 105 12.95 17.09 0.64
N GLY A 106 13.36 16.54 -0.50
CA GLY A 106 14.44 15.56 -0.60
C GLY A 106 14.01 14.09 -0.67
N ALA A 107 12.82 13.80 -1.25
CA ALA A 107 12.33 12.42 -1.40
C ALA A 107 13.30 11.48 -2.12
N TYR A 108 14.10 11.97 -3.06
CA TYR A 108 15.10 11.13 -3.75
C TYR A 108 16.18 10.56 -2.82
N LYS A 109 16.41 11.17 -1.64
CA LYS A 109 17.28 10.58 -0.60
C LYS A 109 16.64 9.34 0.04
N LEU A 110 15.30 9.29 0.07
CA LEU A 110 14.55 8.10 0.52
C LEU A 110 14.64 7.00 -0.53
N VAL A 111 14.52 7.37 -1.82
CA VAL A 111 14.72 6.44 -2.95
C VAL A 111 16.11 5.84 -2.93
N GLU A 112 17.17 6.65 -2.72
CA GLU A 112 18.55 6.18 -2.56
C GLU A 112 18.66 5.16 -1.40
N ALA A 113 18.01 5.40 -0.26
CA ALA A 113 18.01 4.47 0.86
C ALA A 113 17.32 3.15 0.51
N CYS A 114 16.22 3.19 -0.26
CA CYS A 114 15.54 1.98 -0.74
C CYS A 114 16.43 1.18 -1.71
N LYS A 115 17.11 1.87 -2.64
CA LYS A 115 18.07 1.23 -3.56
C LYS A 115 19.22 0.57 -2.80
N GLU A 116 19.74 1.23 -1.81
CA GLU A 116 20.87 0.73 -0.99
C GLU A 116 20.49 -0.53 -0.19
N LYS A 117 19.28 -0.57 0.38
CA LYS A 117 18.87 -1.61 1.35
C LYS A 117 18.02 -2.72 0.77
N ILE A 118 17.22 -2.47 -0.25
CA ILE A 118 16.21 -3.40 -0.74
C ILE A 118 16.63 -3.98 -2.09
N SER A 119 16.58 -3.18 -3.13
CA SER A 119 16.93 -3.53 -4.52
C SER A 119 17.22 -2.28 -5.31
N GLU A 120 18.17 -2.36 -6.26
CA GLU A 120 18.49 -1.26 -7.19
C GLU A 120 17.28 -0.84 -8.04
N ASN A 121 16.42 -1.79 -8.40
CA ASN A 121 15.26 -1.54 -9.23
C ASN A 121 13.96 -1.57 -8.43
N GLU A 122 13.01 -0.74 -8.86
CA GLU A 122 11.66 -0.75 -8.35
C GLU A 122 10.94 -2.08 -8.62
N ASN A 123 10.01 -2.45 -7.74
CA ASN A 123 9.19 -3.65 -7.84
C ASN A 123 9.97 -4.98 -7.83
N GLU A 124 11.23 -4.95 -7.48
CA GLU A 124 12.03 -6.15 -7.21
C GLU A 124 12.02 -6.46 -5.72
N LEU A 125 11.96 -7.75 -5.42
CA LEU A 125 12.03 -8.23 -4.04
C LEU A 125 13.47 -8.12 -3.50
N SER A 126 13.58 -7.79 -2.22
CA SER A 126 14.83 -7.87 -1.48
C SER A 126 15.40 -9.31 -1.49
N LYS A 127 16.70 -9.46 -1.21
CA LYS A 127 17.37 -10.78 -1.21
C LYS A 127 16.67 -11.82 -0.34
N ASN A 128 16.08 -11.42 0.78
CA ASN A 128 15.30 -12.28 1.67
C ASN A 128 13.81 -12.36 1.30
N GLN A 129 13.41 -11.78 0.16
CA GLN A 129 12.03 -11.73 -0.36
C GLN A 129 11.00 -11.10 0.59
N SER A 130 11.44 -10.39 1.64
CA SER A 130 10.57 -9.83 2.66
C SER A 130 9.95 -8.50 2.25
N CYS A 131 10.58 -7.73 1.39
CA CYS A 131 10.11 -6.40 1.00
C CYS A 131 10.45 -6.05 -0.44
N SER A 132 9.73 -5.07 -0.95
CA SER A 132 10.00 -4.38 -2.21
C SER A 132 9.62 -2.91 -2.08
N TRP A 133 10.05 -2.09 -3.03
CA TRP A 133 9.76 -0.67 -3.04
C TRP A 133 9.39 -0.18 -4.43
N MET A 134 8.70 0.97 -4.50
CA MET A 134 8.44 1.70 -5.73
C MET A 134 8.26 3.19 -5.47
N GLU A 135 8.49 4.01 -6.49
CA GLU A 135 8.06 5.40 -6.50
C GLU A 135 6.56 5.49 -6.80
N VAL A 136 5.87 6.39 -6.10
CA VAL A 136 4.43 6.63 -6.30
C VAL A 136 4.13 8.11 -6.39
N GLU A 137 2.96 8.40 -6.96
CA GLU A 137 2.38 9.73 -6.97
C GLU A 137 1.97 10.17 -5.56
N CYS A 138 1.49 11.42 -5.44
CA CYS A 138 1.17 12.04 -4.16
C CYS A 138 0.21 11.20 -3.31
N LEU A 139 0.67 10.89 -2.09
CA LEU A 139 -0.09 10.15 -1.08
C LEU A 139 -0.91 11.06 -0.13
N GLY A 140 -0.92 12.38 -0.39
CA GLY A 140 -1.76 13.33 0.35
C GLY A 140 -1.18 13.86 1.66
N ALA A 141 0.03 13.45 2.08
CA ALA A 141 0.69 13.92 3.31
C ALA A 141 1.74 15.01 3.06
N CYS A 142 1.48 15.92 2.13
CA CYS A 142 2.44 16.94 1.67
C CYS A 142 2.95 17.87 2.78
N VAL A 143 2.14 18.11 3.81
CA VAL A 143 2.52 18.95 4.97
C VAL A 143 3.67 18.32 5.76
N ASN A 144 3.76 17.00 5.77
CA ASN A 144 4.77 16.22 6.48
C ASN A 144 5.80 15.59 5.52
N ALA A 145 6.03 16.22 4.37
CA ALA A 145 7.00 15.77 3.38
C ALA A 145 8.45 15.88 3.89
N PRO A 146 9.37 14.97 3.45
CA PRO A 146 9.12 13.82 2.59
C PRO A 146 8.55 12.65 3.39
N MET A 147 7.85 11.76 2.68
CA MET A 147 7.16 10.65 3.31
C MET A 147 7.16 9.40 2.43
N MET A 148 6.93 8.26 3.07
CA MET A 148 6.67 6.98 2.41
C MET A 148 5.51 6.26 3.10
N GLN A 149 4.84 5.40 2.36
CA GLN A 149 3.87 4.45 2.88
C GLN A 149 4.49 3.05 2.93
N ILE A 150 4.29 2.34 4.03
CA ILE A 150 4.66 0.93 4.15
C ILE A 150 3.40 0.16 4.49
N ASN A 151 2.95 -0.66 3.55
CA ASN A 151 1.65 -1.32 3.59
C ASN A 151 0.52 -0.30 3.80
N ASP A 152 -0.12 -0.26 4.97
CA ASP A 152 -1.25 0.62 5.28
C ASP A 152 -0.86 1.85 6.13
N ASN A 153 0.42 2.00 6.49
CA ASN A 153 0.88 3.02 7.42
C ASN A 153 1.76 4.08 6.75
N TYR A 154 1.60 5.33 7.16
CA TYR A 154 2.42 6.46 6.74
C TYR A 154 3.59 6.68 7.69
N TYR A 155 4.75 7.00 7.09
CA TYR A 155 5.99 7.37 7.75
C TYR A 155 6.40 8.71 7.18
N GLU A 156 6.44 9.73 8.02
CA GLU A 156 6.43 11.13 7.60
C GLU A 156 7.58 11.91 8.22
N ASP A 157 7.88 13.11 7.67
CA ASP A 157 8.98 13.98 8.11
C ASP A 157 10.35 13.28 8.07
N LEU A 158 10.55 12.52 7.02
CA LEU A 158 11.71 11.65 6.85
C LEU A 158 12.93 12.40 6.31
N ASP A 159 14.08 11.78 6.48
CA ASP A 159 15.35 12.03 5.79
C ASP A 159 16.02 10.69 5.50
N LYS A 160 17.18 10.68 4.85
CA LYS A 160 17.90 9.44 4.50
C LYS A 160 18.21 8.60 5.73
N GLU A 161 18.68 9.23 6.83
CA GLU A 161 19.10 8.52 8.04
C GLU A 161 17.93 7.82 8.74
N LYS A 162 16.80 8.54 8.88
CA LYS A 162 15.58 7.97 9.46
C LYS A 162 15.04 6.84 8.59
N THR A 163 15.06 7.02 7.27
CA THR A 163 14.63 6.00 6.31
C THR A 163 15.48 4.74 6.44
N LEU A 164 16.80 4.85 6.48
CA LEU A 164 17.69 3.70 6.68
C LEU A 164 17.36 2.95 7.99
N LYS A 165 17.15 3.66 9.10
CA LYS A 165 16.76 3.05 10.38
C LYS A 165 15.41 2.32 10.30
N ILE A 166 14.44 2.86 9.56
CA ILE A 166 13.15 2.20 9.32
C ILE A 166 13.35 0.94 8.50
N LEU A 167 14.11 1.01 7.41
CA LEU A 167 14.37 -0.13 6.53
C LEU A 167 15.15 -1.24 7.24
N ASP A 168 16.14 -0.91 8.09
CA ASP A 168 16.87 -1.89 8.89
C ASP A 168 15.93 -2.67 9.84
N LYS A 169 15.00 -1.98 10.49
CA LYS A 169 13.96 -2.62 11.33
C LYS A 169 13.08 -3.57 10.50
N ILE A 170 12.60 -3.12 9.35
CA ILE A 170 11.76 -3.93 8.47
C ILE A 170 12.50 -5.19 8.01
N LEU A 171 13.78 -5.05 7.63
CA LEU A 171 14.60 -6.18 7.20
C LEU A 171 14.88 -7.18 8.34
N SER A 172 14.84 -6.71 9.59
CA SER A 172 14.90 -7.54 10.82
C SER A 172 13.53 -8.04 11.28
N ASP A 173 12.48 -7.87 10.46
CA ASP A 173 11.08 -8.25 10.74
C ASP A 173 10.44 -7.50 11.93
N GLU A 174 10.98 -6.34 12.26
CA GLU A 174 10.41 -5.44 13.27
C GLU A 174 9.44 -4.45 12.62
N SER A 175 8.36 -4.09 13.33
CA SER A 175 7.43 -3.07 12.90
C SER A 175 7.84 -1.69 13.44
N PRO A 176 8.35 -0.77 12.59
CA PRO A 176 8.65 0.58 13.04
C PRO A 176 7.37 1.35 13.39
N LYS A 177 7.46 2.31 14.29
CA LYS A 177 6.31 3.14 14.69
C LYS A 177 5.91 4.05 13.51
N PRO A 178 4.64 4.02 13.05
CA PRO A 178 4.17 4.93 11.99
C PRO A 178 4.01 6.37 12.49
N GLY A 179 3.85 7.30 11.54
CA GLY A 179 3.61 8.72 11.78
C GLY A 179 4.85 9.60 11.59
N SER A 180 4.82 10.79 12.18
CA SER A 180 5.87 11.79 12.03
C SER A 180 7.14 11.43 12.80
N TYR A 181 8.29 11.46 12.12
CA TYR A 181 9.62 11.29 12.70
C TYR A 181 10.25 12.60 13.20
N ARG A 182 9.42 13.64 13.36
CA ARG A 182 9.73 14.88 14.09
C ARG A 182 8.89 15.04 15.35
N GLY A 183 8.06 14.06 15.69
CA GLY A 183 7.22 14.08 16.89
C GLY A 183 5.96 14.95 16.77
N ARG A 184 5.58 15.36 15.56
CA ARG A 184 4.32 16.10 15.32
C ARG A 184 3.12 15.16 15.48
N ILE A 185 2.02 15.71 15.95
CA ILE A 185 0.73 15.01 15.97
C ILE A 185 -0.01 15.34 14.67
N ASN A 186 -0.21 14.32 13.84
CA ASN A 186 -0.81 14.48 12.50
C ASN A 186 -0.09 15.57 11.68
N ASN A 187 -0.82 16.57 11.20
CA ASN A 187 -0.33 17.67 10.37
C ASN A 187 -0.21 18.99 11.14
N GLU A 188 0.01 18.95 12.46
CA GLU A 188 0.20 20.16 13.25
C GLU A 188 1.45 20.95 12.79
N PRO A 189 1.49 22.28 13.05
CA PRO A 189 2.68 23.09 12.78
C PRO A 189 3.93 22.54 13.49
N GLU A 190 5.12 22.74 12.89
CA GLU A 190 6.41 22.25 13.43
C GLU A 190 6.70 22.73 14.88
N ASN A 191 6.16 23.90 15.25
CA ASN A 191 6.29 24.47 16.59
C ASN A 191 5.04 24.26 17.45
N SER A 192 4.39 23.12 17.29
CA SER A 192 3.13 22.75 17.92
C SER A 192 1.92 23.65 17.59
N ARG A 193 0.75 23.30 18.12
CA ARG A 193 -0.51 24.01 17.89
C ARG A 193 -0.43 25.46 18.38
N LYS A 194 -0.83 26.42 17.52
CA LYS A 194 -0.83 27.87 17.84
C LYS A 194 -2.22 28.47 17.86
N THR A 195 -3.26 27.76 17.42
CA THR A 195 -4.63 28.21 17.33
C THR A 195 -5.53 27.43 18.30
N LEU A 196 -6.58 28.05 18.79
CA LEU A 196 -7.57 27.43 19.69
C LEU A 196 -6.92 26.78 20.93
N MET A 197 -5.91 27.47 21.52
CA MET A 197 -5.16 26.93 22.67
C MET A 197 -6.02 26.92 23.94
N ASP A 198 -7.05 27.75 24.02
CA ASP A 198 -7.93 27.88 25.19
C ASP A 198 -9.05 26.83 25.20
N LEU A 199 -9.22 26.08 24.13
CA LEU A 199 -10.18 24.97 24.07
C LEU A 199 -9.59 23.73 24.73
N LYS A 200 -9.91 23.56 26.01
CA LYS A 200 -9.72 22.28 26.69
C LYS A 200 -10.70 21.28 26.07
N ASN A 201 -10.20 20.26 25.33
CA ASN A 201 -10.97 19.17 24.72
C ASN A 201 -11.78 19.55 23.45
N ALA A 202 -11.11 19.98 22.39
CA ALA A 202 -11.69 19.94 21.05
C ALA A 202 -11.23 18.66 20.33
#